data_060370fda871a48788e4cf0a5dfc541c
#
_entry.id   060370fda871a48788e4cf0a5dfc541c
#
_cell.length_a   1.000
_cell.length_b   1.000
_cell.length_c   1.000
_cell.angle_alpha   90.00
_cell.angle_beta   90.00
_cell.angle_gamma   90.00
#
_symmetry.space_group_name_H-M   'P 1'
#
loop_
_entity.id
_entity.type
_entity.pdbx_description
1 polymer ?
#
loop_
_entity_poly.entity_id
_entity_poly.type
_entity_poly.pdbx_seq_one_letter_code
_entity_poly.pdbx_strand_id
1 'polypeptide(L)'
;MAFDQNHLSIVGNYAGKTVRYSFYFVGTIVLALIGIVVVRVTSFFDQPSSVSSKASFQINAPELARLTPRANSARFNAGWQEILQYGQVHDRDTDFTLVVNMPSNPDTPVVRDYSYEMSSLRPLLRTSYIGTATYYDLQTRFGPVRAASFRINADGQIKLCVSYLSRFETTAVYLKGWYCESSGARPNFHTLACMIDKITLKGVLPTAAAQGFFEERMKRSARCSAEPVSQTTDTRPARPPRRL
;
A
#
# COMPACT_ATOMS: atom_id res chain seq x y z
N MET A 1 -77.70 -15.18 17.92
CA MET A 1 -76.53 -14.66 17.22
C MET A 1 -75.30 -15.32 17.82
N ALA A 2 -74.76 -16.39 17.21
CA ALA A 2 -73.55 -17.06 17.68
C ALA A 2 -72.37 -16.30 17.08
N PHE A 3 -71.58 -15.65 17.92
CA PHE A 3 -70.33 -15.04 17.52
C PHE A 3 -69.29 -16.14 17.23
N ASP A 4 -68.79 -16.14 16.02
CA ASP A 4 -67.91 -17.12 15.47
C ASP A 4 -66.51 -17.00 16.14
N GLN A 5 -66.22 -17.83 17.14
CA GLN A 5 -64.97 -17.83 17.91
C GLN A 5 -63.75 -18.18 17.09
N ASN A 6 -63.92 -18.73 15.88
CA ASN A 6 -62.81 -19.09 14.99
C ASN A 6 -62.11 -17.86 14.34
N HIS A 7 -62.79 -16.74 14.15
CA HIS A 7 -62.15 -15.54 13.59
C HIS A 7 -61.18 -14.86 14.55
N LEU A 8 -61.43 -14.94 15.86
CA LEU A 8 -60.58 -14.30 16.87
C LEU A 8 -59.23 -15.03 17.04
N SER A 9 -59.19 -16.37 16.87
CA SER A 9 -57.98 -17.15 16.99
C SER A 9 -57.03 -16.95 15.79
N ILE A 10 -57.56 -16.75 14.61
CA ILE A 10 -56.76 -16.49 13.38
C ILE A 10 -56.11 -15.12 13.45
N VAL A 11 -56.83 -14.08 13.87
CA VAL A 11 -56.29 -12.71 14.00
C VAL A 11 -55.17 -12.64 15.06
N GLY A 12 -55.32 -13.35 16.19
CA GLY A 12 -54.31 -13.39 17.25
C GLY A 12 -53.02 -14.04 16.80
N ASN A 13 -53.09 -15.09 15.98
CA ASN A 13 -51.91 -15.78 15.46
C ASN A 13 -51.12 -14.96 14.40
N TYR A 14 -51.82 -14.17 13.60
CA TYR A 14 -51.18 -13.26 12.63
C TYR A 14 -50.55 -12.05 13.33
N ALA A 15 -51.20 -11.49 14.33
CA ALA A 15 -50.67 -10.37 15.11
C ALA A 15 -49.39 -10.76 15.85
N GLY A 16 -49.32 -11.95 16.44
CA GLY A 16 -48.13 -12.44 17.12
C GLY A 16 -46.94 -12.65 16.18
N LYS A 17 -47.16 -13.17 14.96
CA LYS A 17 -46.11 -13.34 13.96
C LYS A 17 -45.60 -12.01 13.42
N THR A 18 -46.48 -11.07 13.11
CA THR A 18 -46.11 -9.74 12.61
C THR A 18 -45.25 -8.95 13.63
N VAL A 19 -45.64 -8.98 14.90
CA VAL A 19 -44.87 -8.33 15.96
C VAL A 19 -43.48 -8.96 16.06
N ARG A 20 -43.36 -10.29 15.97
CA ARG A 20 -42.08 -10.98 16.04
C ARG A 20 -41.17 -10.64 14.88
N TYR A 21 -41.69 -10.57 13.66
CA TYR A 21 -40.92 -10.17 12.48
C TYR A 21 -40.48 -8.70 12.53
N SER A 22 -41.34 -7.82 13.04
CA SER A 22 -40.99 -6.41 13.24
C SER A 22 -39.85 -6.24 14.23
N PHE A 23 -39.81 -7.01 15.32
CA PHE A 23 -38.69 -7.00 16.25
C PHE A 23 -37.39 -7.47 15.63
N TYR A 24 -37.39 -8.53 14.81
CA TYR A 24 -36.21 -8.98 14.09
C TYR A 24 -35.72 -7.95 13.08
N PHE A 25 -36.64 -7.32 12.35
CA PHE A 25 -36.30 -6.31 11.36
C PHE A 25 -35.67 -5.06 12.02
N VAL A 26 -36.27 -4.54 13.08
CA VAL A 26 -35.73 -3.41 13.83
C VAL A 26 -34.39 -3.77 14.46
N GLY A 27 -34.26 -4.98 15.06
CA GLY A 27 -33.01 -5.46 15.61
C GLY A 27 -31.88 -5.53 14.57
N THR A 28 -32.18 -6.01 13.36
CA THR A 28 -31.20 -6.06 12.26
C THR A 28 -30.75 -4.67 11.83
N ILE A 29 -31.68 -3.71 11.73
CA ILE A 29 -31.35 -2.32 11.38
C ILE A 29 -30.47 -1.69 12.45
N VAL A 30 -30.78 -1.89 13.73
CA VAL A 30 -29.98 -1.35 14.84
C VAL A 30 -28.56 -1.94 14.85
N LEU A 31 -28.41 -3.25 14.64
CA LEU A 31 -27.11 -3.90 14.53
C LEU A 31 -26.31 -3.39 13.32
N ALA A 32 -26.95 -3.18 12.17
CA ALA A 32 -26.30 -2.61 10.99
C ALA A 32 -25.82 -1.18 11.24
N LEU A 33 -26.64 -0.36 11.91
CA LEU A 33 -26.25 1.01 12.27
C LEU A 33 -25.09 1.03 13.28
N ILE A 34 -25.11 0.17 14.29
CA ILE A 34 -23.99 0.02 15.22
C ILE A 34 -22.73 -0.40 14.48
N GLY A 35 -22.82 -1.37 13.56
CA GLY A 35 -21.69 -1.78 12.73
C GLY A 35 -21.10 -0.63 11.90
N ILE A 36 -21.96 0.18 11.27
CA ILE A 36 -21.51 1.37 10.52
C ILE A 36 -20.84 2.39 11.43
N VAL A 37 -21.41 2.65 12.61
CA VAL A 37 -20.83 3.58 13.58
C VAL A 37 -19.48 3.08 14.09
N VAL A 38 -19.35 1.80 14.40
CA VAL A 38 -18.07 1.20 14.84
C VAL A 38 -17.01 1.32 13.75
N VAL A 39 -17.34 1.00 12.49
CA VAL A 39 -16.41 1.14 11.36
C VAL A 39 -16.02 2.61 11.14
N ARG A 40 -16.97 3.55 11.29
CA ARG A 40 -16.68 4.99 11.15
C ARG A 40 -15.81 5.52 12.29
N VAL A 41 -16.07 5.07 13.52
CA VAL A 41 -15.30 5.50 14.71
C VAL A 41 -13.87 4.94 14.63
N THR A 42 -13.68 3.68 14.28
CA THR A 42 -12.34 3.10 14.11
C THR A 42 -11.55 3.79 13.00
N SER A 43 -12.20 4.14 11.87
CA SER A 43 -11.55 4.92 10.80
C SER A 43 -11.17 6.34 11.24
N PHE A 44 -11.87 6.92 12.20
CA PHE A 44 -11.55 8.25 12.73
C PHE A 44 -10.30 8.24 13.63
N PHE A 45 -10.06 7.14 14.36
CA PHE A 45 -8.86 6.98 15.19
C PHE A 45 -7.59 6.67 14.38
N ASP A 46 -7.73 6.21 13.12
CA ASP A 46 -6.62 5.96 12.21
C ASP A 46 -6.28 7.17 11.31
N GLN A 47 -6.87 8.34 11.57
CA GLN A 47 -6.49 9.53 10.80
C GLN A 47 -5.02 9.89 11.06
N PRO A 48 -4.20 9.98 9.99
CA PRO A 48 -2.80 10.36 10.15
C PRO A 48 -2.72 11.79 10.65
N SER A 49 -2.01 11.99 11.75
CA SER A 49 -1.61 13.34 12.15
C SER A 49 -0.54 13.80 11.17
N SER A 50 -0.85 14.73 10.27
CA SER A 50 0.14 15.32 9.37
C SER A 50 1.16 16.11 10.21
N VAL A 51 2.43 15.69 10.17
CA VAL A 51 3.44 16.21 11.11
C VAL A 51 4.42 17.17 10.44
N SER A 52 4.70 17.06 9.17
CA SER A 52 5.67 17.98 8.52
C SER A 52 5.70 17.84 7.01
N SER A 53 5.96 18.95 6.31
CA SER A 53 6.31 18.95 4.89
C SER A 53 7.83 18.89 4.65
N LYS A 54 8.65 18.78 5.72
CA LYS A 54 10.10 18.72 5.59
C LYS A 54 10.53 17.29 5.32
N ALA A 55 11.13 17.06 4.14
CA ALA A 55 11.64 15.75 3.75
C ALA A 55 12.82 15.35 4.62
N SER A 56 12.76 14.13 5.20
CA SER A 56 13.91 13.49 5.87
C SER A 56 14.82 12.78 4.89
N PHE A 57 14.32 12.52 3.67
CA PHE A 57 15.05 11.83 2.61
C PHE A 57 15.24 12.72 1.38
N GLN A 58 16.27 12.42 0.61
CA GLN A 58 16.51 12.94 -0.73
C GLN A 58 17.03 11.85 -1.63
N ILE A 59 16.73 11.94 -2.93
CA ILE A 59 17.27 11.05 -3.95
C ILE A 59 18.12 11.85 -4.91
N ASN A 60 19.42 11.56 -4.92
CA ASN A 60 20.40 12.27 -5.75
C ASN A 60 20.58 11.55 -7.09
N ALA A 61 19.49 11.34 -7.83
CA ALA A 61 19.48 10.68 -9.13
C ALA A 61 19.40 11.72 -10.26
N PRO A 62 20.25 11.65 -11.30
CA PRO A 62 20.24 12.60 -12.42
C PRO A 62 18.91 12.59 -13.17
N GLU A 63 18.23 11.44 -13.22
CA GLU A 63 16.91 11.26 -13.84
C GLU A 63 15.82 12.10 -13.16
N LEU A 64 16.02 12.41 -11.87
CA LEU A 64 15.08 13.19 -11.07
C LEU A 64 15.53 14.63 -10.84
N ALA A 65 16.71 15.02 -11.34
CA ALA A 65 17.33 16.33 -11.04
C ALA A 65 16.48 17.55 -11.49
N ARG A 66 15.65 17.37 -12.50
CA ARG A 66 14.75 18.42 -13.02
C ARG A 66 13.40 18.50 -12.29
N LEU A 67 13.11 17.52 -11.42
CA LEU A 67 11.82 17.40 -10.75
C LEU A 67 11.92 17.96 -9.33
N THR A 68 10.96 18.80 -8.95
CA THR A 68 10.87 19.31 -7.59
C THR A 68 10.24 18.24 -6.68
N PRO A 69 10.94 17.79 -5.61
CA PRO A 69 10.39 16.82 -4.69
C PRO A 69 9.26 17.42 -3.86
N ARG A 70 8.21 16.62 -3.65
CA ARG A 70 7.14 16.88 -2.69
C ARG A 70 7.25 15.85 -1.58
N ALA A 71 7.29 16.31 -0.34
CA ALA A 71 7.34 15.42 0.81
C ALA A 71 6.08 15.60 1.65
N ASN A 72 5.61 14.49 2.16
CA ASN A 72 4.54 14.43 3.16
C ASN A 72 4.88 13.35 4.18
N SER A 73 4.82 13.68 5.47
CA SER A 73 5.04 12.72 6.52
C SER A 73 3.83 12.68 7.45
N ALA A 74 3.47 11.49 7.87
CA ALA A 74 2.33 11.23 8.71
C ALA A 74 2.68 10.22 9.80
N ARG A 75 2.09 10.42 10.98
CA ARG A 75 2.14 9.48 12.08
C ARG A 75 0.85 8.68 12.13
N PHE A 76 0.98 7.37 12.22
CA PHE A 76 -0.12 6.41 12.40
C PHE A 76 0.08 5.67 13.72
N ASN A 77 -0.96 4.97 14.19
CA ASN A 77 -0.83 4.10 15.37
C ASN A 77 0.24 3.01 15.17
N ALA A 78 0.37 2.51 13.94
CA ALA A 78 1.35 1.50 13.56
C ALA A 78 2.79 2.02 13.35
N GLY A 79 3.00 3.35 13.36
CA GLY A 79 4.32 3.94 13.14
C GLY A 79 4.30 5.24 12.36
N TRP A 80 5.40 5.53 11.69
CA TRP A 80 5.59 6.69 10.83
C TRP A 80 5.65 6.29 9.37
N GLN A 81 5.11 7.14 8.52
CA GLN A 81 5.23 7.02 7.08
C GLN A 81 5.68 8.36 6.50
N GLU A 82 6.70 8.32 5.65
CA GLU A 82 7.11 9.46 4.84
C GLU A 82 6.95 9.12 3.38
N ILE A 83 6.33 10.02 2.63
CA ILE A 83 6.11 9.91 1.19
C ILE A 83 6.91 11.01 0.52
N LEU A 84 7.80 10.61 -0.39
CA LEU A 84 8.59 11.52 -1.21
C LEU A 84 8.23 11.27 -2.68
N GLN A 85 7.75 12.31 -3.36
CA GLN A 85 7.31 12.23 -4.75
C GLN A 85 8.09 13.19 -5.60
N TYR A 86 8.60 12.71 -6.74
CA TYR A 86 9.20 13.47 -7.83
C TYR A 86 8.29 13.35 -9.04
N GLY A 87 7.81 14.46 -9.58
CA GLY A 87 6.84 14.49 -10.67
C GLY A 87 5.43 14.11 -10.23
N GLN A 88 4.59 13.82 -11.21
CA GLN A 88 3.21 13.39 -11.00
C GLN A 88 2.90 12.19 -11.91
N VAL A 89 2.21 11.21 -11.36
CA VAL A 89 1.87 10.00 -12.10
C VAL A 89 0.98 10.24 -13.32
N HIS A 90 0.20 11.33 -13.29
CA HIS A 90 -0.68 11.72 -14.39
C HIS A 90 0.02 12.51 -15.50
N ASP A 91 1.21 13.04 -15.23
CA ASP A 91 1.98 13.77 -16.22
C ASP A 91 2.65 12.78 -17.20
N ARG A 92 3.00 13.27 -18.37
CA ARG A 92 3.73 12.49 -19.40
C ARG A 92 5.18 12.23 -19.04
N ASP A 93 5.72 13.01 -18.13
CA ASP A 93 7.12 12.96 -17.72
C ASP A 93 7.40 11.81 -16.76
N THR A 94 8.69 11.59 -16.52
CA THR A 94 9.16 10.64 -15.51
C THR A 94 8.61 11.01 -14.14
N ASP A 95 8.17 10.01 -13.37
CA ASP A 95 7.83 10.18 -11.96
C ASP A 95 8.40 9.06 -11.10
N PHE A 96 8.72 9.41 -9.89
CA PHE A 96 9.21 8.48 -8.87
C PHE A 96 8.54 8.78 -7.54
N THR A 97 8.03 7.74 -6.89
CA THR A 97 7.47 7.84 -5.55
C THR A 97 8.17 6.85 -4.62
N LEU A 98 8.65 7.38 -3.51
CA LEU A 98 9.21 6.62 -2.39
C LEU A 98 8.30 6.77 -1.18
N VAL A 99 7.86 5.66 -0.64
CA VAL A 99 7.15 5.59 0.64
C VAL A 99 8.03 4.83 1.62
N VAL A 100 8.47 5.52 2.66
CA VAL A 100 9.25 4.95 3.76
C VAL A 100 8.32 4.71 4.93
N ASN A 101 8.22 3.47 5.37
CA ASN A 101 7.44 3.11 6.54
C ASN A 101 8.38 2.71 7.68
N MET A 102 8.14 3.28 8.85
CA MET A 102 8.92 3.08 10.06
C MET A 102 7.98 2.62 11.17
N PRO A 103 7.79 1.29 11.36
CA PRO A 103 6.90 0.74 12.38
C PRO A 103 7.25 1.21 13.78
N SER A 104 6.25 1.43 14.62
CA SER A 104 6.44 1.81 16.04
C SER A 104 7.04 0.66 16.86
N ASN A 105 6.72 -0.57 16.50
CA ASN A 105 7.24 -1.77 17.14
C ASN A 105 8.04 -2.59 16.12
N PRO A 106 9.39 -2.46 16.12
CA PRO A 106 10.25 -3.19 15.19
C PRO A 106 10.35 -4.69 15.51
N ASP A 107 9.92 -5.15 16.67
CA ASP A 107 10.04 -6.55 17.09
C ASP A 107 8.92 -7.44 16.51
N THR A 108 7.88 -6.83 15.95
CA THR A 108 6.80 -7.58 15.34
C THR A 108 7.14 -7.92 13.88
N PRO A 109 7.39 -9.19 13.55
CA PRO A 109 7.64 -9.58 12.17
C PRO A 109 6.37 -9.36 11.35
N VAL A 110 6.38 -8.39 10.46
CA VAL A 110 5.29 -8.16 9.53
C VAL A 110 5.60 -8.92 8.23
N VAL A 111 4.85 -9.98 7.99
CA VAL A 111 4.86 -10.64 6.67
C VAL A 111 4.18 -9.67 5.69
N ARG A 112 4.99 -9.10 4.81
CA ARG A 112 4.51 -8.11 3.83
C ARG A 112 4.16 -8.82 2.54
N ASP A 113 2.86 -8.94 2.29
CA ASP A 113 2.38 -9.38 0.99
C ASP A 113 2.51 -8.23 -0.03
N TYR A 114 3.14 -8.54 -1.17
CA TYR A 114 3.40 -7.54 -2.21
C TYR A 114 2.10 -6.95 -2.77
N SER A 115 1.10 -7.78 -3.01
CA SER A 115 -0.18 -7.34 -3.58
C SER A 115 -0.95 -6.45 -2.63
N TYR A 116 -0.93 -6.77 -1.34
CA TYR A 116 -1.54 -5.94 -0.30
C TYR A 116 -0.85 -4.57 -0.20
N GLU A 117 0.48 -4.55 -0.11
CA GLU A 117 1.25 -3.32 -0.01
C GLU A 117 1.11 -2.43 -1.26
N MET A 118 1.05 -3.03 -2.46
CA MET A 118 0.80 -2.28 -3.68
C MET A 118 -0.64 -1.75 -3.75
N SER A 119 -1.62 -2.51 -3.24
CA SER A 119 -3.00 -2.03 -3.19
C SER A 119 -3.15 -0.79 -2.31
N SER A 120 -2.36 -0.67 -1.25
CA SER A 120 -2.35 0.50 -0.37
C SER A 120 -1.81 1.78 -1.02
N LEU A 121 -1.11 1.66 -2.17
CA LEU A 121 -0.64 2.80 -2.96
C LEU A 121 -1.70 3.36 -3.93
N ARG A 122 -2.81 2.64 -4.16
CA ARG A 122 -3.89 3.07 -5.07
C ARG A 122 -4.39 4.49 -4.81
N PRO A 123 -4.63 4.93 -3.56
CA PRO A 123 -5.06 6.30 -3.29
C PRO A 123 -4.07 7.36 -3.76
N LEU A 124 -2.75 7.05 -3.72
CA LEU A 124 -1.70 7.94 -4.19
C LEU A 124 -1.63 8.01 -5.71
N LEU A 125 -1.89 6.87 -6.37
CA LEU A 125 -1.92 6.77 -7.83
C LEU A 125 -3.13 7.51 -8.42
N ARG A 126 -4.24 7.60 -7.67
CA ARG A 126 -5.52 8.19 -8.12
C ARG A 126 -6.02 7.66 -9.47
N THR A 127 -5.61 6.47 -9.85
CA THR A 127 -5.95 5.84 -11.13
C THR A 127 -5.97 4.34 -11.00
N SER A 128 -6.64 3.68 -11.93
CA SER A 128 -6.61 2.23 -12.04
C SER A 128 -5.27 1.78 -12.61
N TYR A 129 -4.72 0.69 -12.09
CA TYR A 129 -3.52 0.09 -12.62
C TYR A 129 -3.76 -1.40 -12.93
N ILE A 130 -3.04 -1.89 -13.93
CA ILE A 130 -3.01 -3.30 -14.30
C ILE A 130 -1.59 -3.79 -14.03
N GLY A 131 -1.43 -4.60 -12.98
CA GLY A 131 -0.14 -5.21 -12.64
C GLY A 131 0.12 -6.47 -13.47
N THR A 132 1.38 -6.83 -13.58
CA THR A 132 1.83 -8.12 -14.13
C THR A 132 2.02 -9.13 -13.00
N ALA A 133 1.88 -10.43 -13.31
CA ALA A 133 2.15 -11.50 -12.36
C ALA A 133 3.66 -11.82 -12.22
N THR A 134 4.51 -11.19 -13.02
CA THR A 134 5.96 -11.45 -13.04
C THR A 134 6.68 -10.49 -12.10
N TYR A 135 7.43 -11.07 -11.17
CA TYR A 135 8.24 -10.34 -10.21
C TYR A 135 9.73 -10.43 -10.57
N TYR A 136 10.47 -9.39 -10.17
CA TYR A 136 11.92 -9.29 -10.33
C TYR A 136 12.52 -8.91 -8.97
N ASP A 137 13.54 -9.61 -8.54
CA ASP A 137 14.26 -9.29 -7.31
C ASP A 137 15.53 -8.48 -7.67
N LEU A 138 15.57 -7.23 -7.22
CA LEU A 138 16.66 -6.28 -7.41
C LEU A 138 17.55 -6.27 -6.19
N GLN A 139 18.86 -6.08 -6.39
CA GLN A 139 19.80 -5.88 -5.30
C GLN A 139 20.14 -4.40 -5.16
N THR A 140 20.01 -3.88 -3.95
CA THR A 140 20.36 -2.51 -3.60
C THR A 140 21.32 -2.50 -2.39
N ARG A 141 21.98 -1.38 -2.13
CA ARG A 141 22.85 -1.26 -0.94
C ARG A 141 22.06 -1.42 0.37
N PHE A 142 20.76 -1.14 0.35
CA PHE A 142 19.89 -1.31 1.51
C PHE A 142 19.43 -2.76 1.71
N GLY A 143 19.48 -3.56 0.66
CA GLY A 143 19.06 -4.97 0.63
C GLY A 143 18.21 -5.31 -0.58
N PRO A 144 17.62 -6.52 -0.62
CA PRO A 144 16.80 -6.96 -1.73
C PRO A 144 15.49 -6.18 -1.82
N VAL A 145 15.04 -5.94 -3.05
CA VAL A 145 13.79 -5.24 -3.38
C VAL A 145 13.06 -6.04 -4.44
N ARG A 146 11.80 -6.40 -4.18
CA ARG A 146 10.94 -7.04 -5.16
C ARG A 146 10.24 -5.98 -5.99
N ALA A 147 10.25 -6.14 -7.31
CA ALA A 147 9.65 -5.20 -8.24
C ALA A 147 8.75 -5.93 -9.26
N ALA A 148 7.75 -5.24 -9.78
CA ALA A 148 6.88 -5.73 -10.85
C ALA A 148 6.45 -4.60 -11.77
N SER A 149 6.33 -4.91 -13.05
CA SER A 149 5.79 -3.96 -14.02
C SER A 149 4.29 -3.80 -13.85
N PHE A 150 3.80 -2.59 -14.07
CA PHE A 150 2.38 -2.29 -14.14
C PHE A 150 2.09 -1.19 -15.15
N ARG A 151 0.83 -1.03 -15.51
CA ARG A 151 0.36 -0.01 -16.45
C ARG A 151 -0.67 0.87 -15.76
N ILE A 152 -0.60 2.14 -16.03
CA ILE A 152 -1.62 3.12 -15.64
C ILE A 152 -2.19 3.78 -16.88
N ASN A 153 -3.45 4.18 -16.79
CA ASN A 153 -4.06 5.05 -17.78
C ASN A 153 -4.09 6.47 -17.18
N ALA A 154 -3.24 7.34 -17.68
CA ALA A 154 -3.16 8.74 -17.30
C ALA A 154 -3.65 9.58 -18.49
N ASP A 155 -4.78 10.24 -18.34
CA ASP A 155 -5.38 11.14 -19.35
C ASP A 155 -5.47 10.52 -20.77
N GLY A 156 -5.92 9.27 -20.83
CA GLY A 156 -6.08 8.52 -22.08
C GLY A 156 -4.78 7.94 -22.66
N GLN A 157 -3.66 8.10 -21.97
CA GLN A 157 -2.38 7.52 -22.36
C GLN A 157 -1.94 6.41 -21.42
N ILE A 158 -1.37 5.34 -21.99
CA ILE A 158 -0.80 4.26 -21.22
C ILE A 158 0.63 4.61 -20.83
N LYS A 159 0.88 4.72 -19.53
CA LYS A 159 2.20 4.90 -18.96
C LYS A 159 2.69 3.57 -18.36
N LEU A 160 3.94 3.21 -18.65
CA LEU A 160 4.55 2.00 -18.12
C LEU A 160 5.33 2.33 -16.86
N CYS A 161 5.11 1.56 -15.81
CA CYS A 161 5.68 1.79 -14.49
C CYS A 161 6.23 0.48 -13.92
N VAL A 162 7.11 0.62 -12.93
CA VAL A 162 7.59 -0.47 -12.07
C VAL A 162 7.26 -0.11 -10.63
N SER A 163 6.47 -0.94 -9.97
CA SER A 163 6.26 -0.85 -8.53
C SER A 163 7.30 -1.67 -7.79
N TYR A 164 7.59 -1.30 -6.54
CA TYR A 164 8.59 -2.01 -5.76
C TYR A 164 8.22 -2.07 -4.27
N LEU A 165 8.71 -3.12 -3.62
CA LEU A 165 8.61 -3.36 -2.18
C LEU A 165 9.93 -3.95 -1.68
N SER A 166 10.50 -3.34 -0.66
CA SER A 166 11.71 -3.86 -0.03
C SER A 166 11.46 -5.18 0.71
N ARG A 167 12.45 -6.06 0.67
CA ARG A 167 12.51 -7.32 1.40
C ARG A 167 13.72 -7.33 2.33
N PHE A 168 13.92 -6.24 3.07
CA PHE A 168 15.03 -6.08 3.98
C PHE A 168 14.93 -7.07 5.14
N GLU A 169 16.06 -7.51 5.65
CA GLU A 169 16.19 -8.37 6.83
C GLU A 169 15.94 -7.60 8.14
N THR A 170 15.18 -6.53 8.10
CA THR A 170 14.86 -5.71 9.26
C THR A 170 13.36 -5.44 9.32
N THR A 171 12.85 -5.30 10.52
CA THR A 171 11.49 -4.85 10.81
C THR A 171 11.41 -3.35 11.08
N ALA A 172 12.56 -2.69 11.28
CA ALA A 172 12.64 -1.27 11.63
C ALA A 172 12.15 -0.32 10.52
N VAL A 173 12.29 -0.75 9.26
CA VAL A 173 11.93 0.07 8.10
C VAL A 173 11.61 -0.81 6.89
N TYR A 174 10.68 -0.34 6.06
CA TYR A 174 10.50 -0.87 4.71
C TYR A 174 10.16 0.24 3.72
N LEU A 175 10.55 0.00 2.47
CA LEU A 175 10.35 0.91 1.35
C LEU A 175 9.34 0.32 0.39
N LYS A 176 8.47 1.15 -0.14
CA LYS A 176 7.58 0.80 -1.26
C LYS A 176 7.35 2.02 -2.14
N GLY A 177 6.87 1.79 -3.35
CA GLY A 177 6.59 2.89 -4.27
C GLY A 177 6.57 2.45 -5.71
N TRP A 178 6.81 3.40 -6.59
CA TRP A 178 6.86 3.15 -8.03
C TRP A 178 7.81 4.11 -8.73
N TYR A 179 8.19 3.70 -9.92
CA TYR A 179 8.94 4.48 -10.90
C TYR A 179 8.26 4.34 -12.25
N CYS A 180 7.97 5.44 -12.89
CA CYS A 180 7.45 5.49 -14.24
C CYS A 180 8.39 6.31 -15.13
N GLU A 181 8.70 5.77 -16.29
CA GLU A 181 9.36 6.55 -17.34
C GLU A 181 8.37 7.49 -18.03
N SER A 182 8.91 8.47 -18.76
CA SER A 182 8.13 9.32 -19.63
C SER A 182 7.29 8.48 -20.62
N SER A 183 6.17 9.03 -21.04
CA SER A 183 5.20 8.32 -21.89
C SER A 183 5.86 7.67 -23.13
N GLY A 184 5.61 6.38 -23.32
CA GLY A 184 6.13 5.57 -24.41
C GLY A 184 7.46 4.85 -24.14
N ALA A 185 8.20 5.22 -23.09
CA ALA A 185 9.41 4.52 -22.67
C ALA A 185 9.07 3.35 -21.71
N ARG A 186 9.92 2.33 -21.69
CA ARG A 186 9.84 1.24 -20.70
C ARG A 186 10.76 1.52 -19.53
N PRO A 187 10.26 1.54 -18.29
CA PRO A 187 11.10 1.72 -17.12
C PRO A 187 12.09 0.55 -17.01
N ASN A 188 13.35 0.90 -16.72
CA ASN A 188 14.40 -0.08 -16.52
C ASN A 188 14.51 -0.43 -15.03
N PHE A 189 14.48 -1.71 -14.69
CA PHE A 189 14.66 -2.20 -13.34
C PHE A 189 16.01 -1.82 -12.72
N HIS A 190 17.07 -1.78 -13.53
CA HIS A 190 18.38 -1.33 -13.11
C HIS A 190 18.37 0.15 -12.71
N THR A 191 17.72 1.01 -13.50
CA THR A 191 17.55 2.43 -13.17
C THR A 191 16.82 2.58 -11.83
N LEU A 192 15.77 1.80 -11.60
CA LEU A 192 15.06 1.79 -10.31
C LEU A 192 15.99 1.39 -9.15
N ALA A 193 16.78 0.33 -9.29
CA ALA A 193 17.74 -0.09 -8.27
C ALA A 193 18.75 1.02 -7.96
N CYS A 194 19.28 1.68 -9.00
CA CYS A 194 20.20 2.81 -8.86
C CYS A 194 19.56 4.03 -8.17
N MET A 195 18.29 4.33 -8.46
CA MET A 195 17.58 5.41 -7.77
C MET A 195 17.43 5.11 -6.27
N ILE A 196 17.06 3.86 -5.92
CA ILE A 196 16.97 3.43 -4.54
C ILE A 196 18.36 3.55 -3.86
N ASP A 197 19.42 3.14 -4.52
CA ASP A 197 20.80 3.28 -3.99
C ASP A 197 21.23 4.74 -3.77
N LYS A 198 20.61 5.69 -4.44
CA LYS A 198 20.91 7.13 -4.29
C LYS A 198 20.04 7.84 -3.23
N ILE A 199 19.24 7.09 -2.46
CA ILE A 199 18.51 7.63 -1.30
C ILE A 199 19.53 8.08 -0.25
N THR A 200 19.41 9.31 0.24
CA THR A 200 20.22 9.89 1.30
C THR A 200 19.34 10.50 2.39
N LEU A 201 19.83 10.54 3.62
CA LEU A 201 19.19 11.25 4.72
C LEU A 201 19.52 12.74 4.68
N LYS A 202 18.50 13.57 4.90
CA LYS A 202 18.62 15.02 5.11
C LYS A 202 18.37 15.44 6.56
N GLY A 203 17.70 14.58 7.32
CA GLY A 203 17.27 14.87 8.69
C GLY A 203 17.34 13.65 9.59
N VAL A 204 16.97 13.87 10.84
CA VAL A 204 16.87 12.79 11.84
C VAL A 204 15.53 12.10 11.66
N LEU A 205 15.55 10.77 11.67
CA LEU A 205 14.34 9.95 11.56
C LEU A 205 13.62 9.83 12.91
N PRO A 206 12.29 9.58 12.88
CA PRO A 206 11.49 9.49 14.11
C PRO A 206 11.85 8.30 15.01
N THR A 207 12.45 7.26 14.46
CA THR A 207 12.84 6.06 15.20
C THR A 207 14.35 5.82 15.10
N ALA A 208 15.00 5.57 16.25
CA ALA A 208 16.43 5.30 16.31
C ALA A 208 16.81 4.05 15.51
N ALA A 209 15.94 3.03 15.49
CA ALA A 209 16.17 1.80 14.74
C ALA A 209 16.24 2.05 13.21
N ALA A 210 15.33 2.87 12.66
CA ALA A 210 15.37 3.25 11.26
C ALA A 210 16.58 4.15 10.95
N GLN A 211 16.91 5.09 11.83
CA GLN A 211 18.08 5.94 11.70
C GLN A 211 19.36 5.10 11.59
N GLY A 212 19.58 4.20 12.53
CA GLY A 212 20.75 3.31 12.56
C GLY A 212 20.82 2.41 11.31
N PHE A 213 19.68 1.87 10.86
CA PHE A 213 19.62 1.08 9.63
C PHE A 213 20.11 1.88 8.41
N PHE A 214 19.59 3.09 8.21
CA PHE A 214 20.00 3.90 7.05
C PHE A 214 21.46 4.34 7.15
N GLU A 215 21.94 4.77 8.31
CA GLU A 215 23.32 5.19 8.52
C GLU A 215 24.30 4.07 8.24
N GLU A 216 24.01 2.86 8.68
CA GLU A 216 24.85 1.67 8.41
C GLU A 216 24.87 1.34 6.92
N ARG A 217 23.68 1.29 6.29
CA ARG A 217 23.57 0.89 4.89
C ARG A 217 24.12 1.93 3.92
N MET A 218 24.03 3.22 4.25
CA MET A 218 24.63 4.29 3.42
C MET A 218 26.17 4.28 3.42
N LYS A 219 26.83 3.64 4.39
CA LYS A 219 28.29 3.43 4.37
C LYS A 219 28.71 2.38 3.33
N ARG A 220 27.78 1.55 2.86
CA ARG A 220 28.05 0.56 1.81
C ARG A 220 28.12 1.25 0.45
N SER A 221 29.01 0.75 -0.40
CA SER A 221 29.06 1.19 -1.80
C SER A 221 27.72 0.91 -2.48
N ALA A 222 27.31 1.78 -3.39
CA ALA A 222 26.12 1.56 -4.23
C ALA A 222 26.32 0.27 -5.03
N ARG A 223 25.29 -0.58 -5.06
CA ARG A 223 25.29 -1.86 -5.79
C ARG A 223 24.61 -1.78 -7.15
N CYS A 224 24.34 -0.61 -7.63
CA CYS A 224 23.68 -0.40 -8.90
C CYS A 224 24.53 -0.75 -10.13
N SER A 225 25.54 -1.60 -9.99
CA SER A 225 26.25 -2.23 -11.09
C SER A 225 25.42 -3.39 -11.62
N ALA A 226 25.17 -3.38 -12.91
CA ALA A 226 24.26 -4.24 -13.64
C ALA A 226 24.57 -5.73 -13.50
N GLU A 227 23.84 -6.44 -12.67
CA GLU A 227 23.69 -7.87 -12.86
C GLU A 227 22.24 -8.19 -13.29
N PRO A 228 22.06 -9.17 -14.19
CA PRO A 228 20.74 -9.52 -14.69
C PRO A 228 19.86 -9.99 -13.53
N VAL A 229 18.65 -9.46 -13.52
CA VAL A 229 17.63 -9.80 -12.53
C VAL A 229 17.19 -11.24 -12.72
N SER A 230 17.33 -12.06 -11.70
CA SER A 230 16.78 -13.41 -11.67
C SER A 230 15.26 -13.32 -11.64
N GLN A 231 14.59 -13.91 -12.65
CA GLN A 231 13.13 -14.03 -12.65
C GLN A 231 12.74 -15.07 -11.61
N THR A 232 12.16 -14.66 -10.52
CA THR A 232 11.54 -15.61 -9.58
C THR A 232 10.08 -15.75 -9.98
N THR A 233 9.77 -16.84 -10.67
CA THR A 233 8.37 -17.25 -10.90
C THR A 233 7.87 -17.78 -9.57
N ASP A 234 6.96 -17.09 -8.91
CA ASP A 234 6.20 -17.64 -7.79
C ASP A 234 5.32 -18.77 -8.34
N THR A 235 5.89 -19.96 -8.40
CA THR A 235 5.14 -21.17 -8.70
C THR A 235 4.31 -21.47 -7.45
N ARG A 236 3.10 -20.93 -7.42
CA ARG A 236 2.09 -21.33 -6.46
C ARG A 236 1.87 -22.84 -6.69
N PRO A 237 2.09 -23.71 -5.69
CA PRO A 237 1.89 -25.14 -5.88
C PRO A 237 0.46 -25.37 -6.39
N ALA A 238 0.34 -26.07 -7.50
CA ALA A 238 -0.92 -26.40 -8.12
C ALA A 238 -1.78 -27.14 -7.08
N ARG A 239 -2.96 -26.60 -6.80
CA ARG A 239 -3.93 -27.22 -5.90
C ARG A 239 -4.28 -28.60 -6.48
N PRO A 240 -4.11 -29.71 -5.75
CA PRO A 240 -4.44 -31.04 -6.27
C PRO A 240 -5.91 -31.07 -6.69
N PRO A 241 -6.25 -31.75 -7.78
CA PRO A 241 -7.63 -31.86 -8.24
C PRO A 241 -8.48 -32.51 -7.16
N ARG A 242 -9.59 -31.86 -6.78
CA ARG A 242 -10.62 -32.47 -5.95
C ARG A 242 -11.13 -33.71 -6.69
N ARG A 243 -10.90 -34.89 -6.12
CA ARG A 243 -11.63 -36.11 -6.54
C ARG A 243 -13.10 -35.92 -6.16
N LEU A 244 -13.96 -36.02 -7.16
CA LEU A 244 -15.42 -36.20 -7.01
C LEU A 244 -15.72 -37.60 -6.48
#